data_92ec102f13a72434f4b48383c857875a
#
_entry.id   92ec102f13a72434f4b48383c857875a
#
_cell.length_a   1.000
_cell.length_b   1.000
_cell.length_c   1.000
_cell.angle_alpha   90.00
_cell.angle_beta   90.00
_cell.angle_gamma   90.00
#
_symmetry.space_group_name_H-M   'P 1'
#
loop_
_entity.id
_entity.type
_entity.pdbx_description
1 polymer ?
#
loop_
_entity_poly.entity_id
_entity_poly.type
_entity_poly.pdbx_seq_one_letter_code
_entity_poly.pdbx_strand_id
1 'polypeptide(L)'
;MKFDNNIPIYIQLVEELKKYIISGRILQGERLPSVREFAIDFKVNPNTMQKSLQELESIGLIYTERTNGKYVTTDKKLIDKYKKDYASDLSNKYFTSMESIGFTKKEVIEYLEKIGGIK
;
A
#
# COMPACT_ATOMS: atom_id res chain seq x y z
N MET A 1 -4.87 -13.09 2.85
CA MET A 1 -3.53 -12.51 2.97
C MET A 1 -2.64 -13.43 3.78
N LYS A 2 -1.45 -13.72 3.30
CA LYS A 2 -0.47 -14.50 4.05
C LYS A 2 0.49 -13.57 4.77
N PHE A 3 0.72 -13.82 6.06
CA PHE A 3 1.63 -13.01 6.86
C PHE A 3 2.98 -13.72 7.03
N ASP A 4 4.05 -12.93 6.98
CA ASP A 4 5.38 -13.39 7.32
C ASP A 4 5.50 -13.44 8.85
N ASN A 5 5.86 -14.59 9.40
CA ASN A 5 5.97 -14.80 10.85
C ASN A 5 7.09 -13.99 11.50
N ASN A 6 8.04 -13.48 10.72
CA ASN A 6 9.19 -12.72 11.22
C ASN A 6 8.92 -11.23 11.36
N ILE A 7 7.78 -10.76 10.88
CA ILE A 7 7.40 -9.34 10.91
C ILE A 7 6.08 -9.21 11.67
N PRO A 8 5.95 -8.24 12.58
CA PRO A 8 4.67 -8.02 13.26
C PRO A 8 3.51 -7.90 12.27
N ILE A 9 2.40 -8.55 12.58
CA ILE A 9 1.23 -8.59 11.69
C ILE A 9 0.71 -7.19 11.37
N TYR A 10 0.68 -6.30 12.38
CA TYR A 10 0.13 -4.96 12.16
C TYR A 10 0.94 -4.15 11.14
N ILE A 11 2.26 -4.36 11.07
CA ILE A 11 3.12 -3.68 10.09
C ILE A 11 2.77 -4.15 8.67
N GLN A 12 2.64 -5.46 8.50
CA GLN A 12 2.25 -6.03 7.20
C GLN A 12 0.85 -5.59 6.78
N LEU A 13 -0.06 -5.51 7.76
CA LEU A 13 -1.43 -5.08 7.52
C LEU A 13 -1.49 -3.62 7.09
N VAL A 14 -0.71 -2.75 7.74
CA VAL A 14 -0.60 -1.34 7.34
C VAL A 14 -0.15 -1.22 5.88
N GLU A 15 0.89 -1.96 5.50
CA GLU A 15 1.40 -1.93 4.13
C GLU A 15 0.36 -2.42 3.12
N GLU A 16 -0.38 -3.47 3.46
CA GLU A 16 -1.42 -4.00 2.58
C GLU A 16 -2.57 -3.00 2.40
N LEU A 17 -3.02 -2.40 3.50
CA LEU A 17 -4.10 -1.41 3.46
C LEU A 17 -3.68 -0.13 2.72
N LYS A 18 -2.43 0.30 2.87
CA LYS A 18 -1.88 1.41 2.07
C LYS A 18 -2.04 1.13 0.58
N LYS A 19 -1.67 -0.08 0.15
CA LYS A 19 -1.77 -0.47 -1.26
C LYS A 19 -3.22 -0.46 -1.74
N TYR A 20 -4.15 -0.88 -0.91
CA TYR A 20 -5.58 -0.85 -1.27
C TYR A 20 -6.06 0.59 -1.49
N ILE A 21 -5.60 1.52 -0.66
CA ILE A 21 -5.97 2.93 -0.77
C ILE A 21 -5.28 3.57 -1.99
N ILE A 22 -3.99 3.35 -2.12
CA ILE A 22 -3.18 3.96 -3.20
C ILE A 22 -3.62 3.46 -4.57
N SER A 23 -3.98 2.18 -4.68
CA SER A 23 -4.43 1.59 -5.95
C SER A 23 -5.86 1.96 -6.32
N GLY A 24 -6.61 2.55 -5.39
CA GLY A 24 -8.03 2.83 -5.60
C GLY A 24 -8.94 1.63 -5.38
N ARG A 25 -8.41 0.54 -4.87
CA ARG A 25 -9.22 -0.63 -4.52
C ARG A 25 -10.21 -0.28 -3.40
N ILE A 26 -9.77 0.57 -2.47
CA ILE A 26 -10.65 1.27 -1.55
C ILE A 26 -10.63 2.73 -1.99
N LEU A 27 -11.81 3.27 -2.33
CA LEU A 27 -11.90 4.57 -2.99
C LEU A 27 -11.72 5.75 -2.05
N GLN A 28 -11.26 6.87 -2.58
CA GLN A 28 -11.17 8.13 -1.85
C GLN A 28 -12.54 8.49 -1.29
N GLY A 29 -12.57 8.89 -0.01
CA GLY A 29 -13.81 9.27 0.66
C GLY A 29 -14.70 8.09 1.06
N GLU A 30 -14.32 6.87 0.71
CA GLU A 30 -15.11 5.69 1.05
C GLU A 30 -15.08 5.44 2.56
N ARG A 31 -16.22 5.07 3.11
CA ARG A 31 -16.31 4.66 4.50
C ARG A 31 -15.76 3.26 4.66
N LEU A 32 -14.88 3.09 5.65
CA LEU A 32 -14.33 1.76 5.97
C LEU A 32 -15.32 0.95 6.80
N PRO A 33 -15.25 -0.39 6.72
CA PRO A 33 -16.00 -1.24 7.63
C PRO A 33 -15.62 -0.93 9.07
N SER A 34 -16.42 -1.34 10.04
CA SER A 34 -16.06 -1.24 11.45
C SER A 34 -14.78 -2.02 11.70
N VAL A 35 -14.04 -1.67 12.77
CA VAL A 35 -12.81 -2.38 13.14
C VAL A 35 -13.07 -3.89 13.24
N ARG A 36 -14.18 -4.27 13.85
CA ARG A 36 -14.55 -5.70 14.03
C ARG A 36 -14.77 -6.38 12.70
N GLU A 37 -15.56 -5.77 11.81
CA GLU A 37 -15.84 -6.33 10.49
C GLU A 37 -14.57 -6.45 9.66
N PHE A 38 -13.75 -5.41 9.67
CA PHE A 38 -12.51 -5.37 8.92
C PHE A 38 -11.52 -6.43 9.44
N ALA A 39 -11.47 -6.61 10.75
CA ALA A 39 -10.64 -7.65 11.37
C ALA A 39 -11.09 -9.06 10.93
N ILE A 40 -12.40 -9.30 10.86
CA ILE A 40 -12.95 -10.56 10.38
C ILE A 40 -12.55 -10.79 8.92
N ASP A 41 -12.71 -9.76 8.08
CA ASP A 41 -12.38 -9.85 6.65
C ASP A 41 -10.92 -10.21 6.41
N PHE A 42 -10.02 -9.66 7.21
CA PHE A 42 -8.57 -9.91 7.10
C PHE A 42 -8.09 -11.06 7.97
N LYS A 43 -8.99 -11.66 8.76
CA LYS A 43 -8.67 -12.78 9.66
C LYS A 43 -7.56 -12.42 10.64
N VAL A 44 -7.66 -11.25 11.25
CA VAL A 44 -6.73 -10.76 12.27
C VAL A 44 -7.47 -10.40 13.54
N ASN A 45 -6.71 -10.29 14.64
CA ASN A 45 -7.24 -9.83 15.91
C ASN A 45 -7.75 -8.39 15.78
N PRO A 46 -8.92 -8.05 16.35
CA PRO A 46 -9.43 -6.66 16.31
C PRO A 46 -8.46 -5.62 16.86
N ASN A 47 -7.67 -5.96 17.89
CA ASN A 47 -6.67 -5.04 18.43
C ASN A 47 -5.56 -4.77 17.42
N THR A 48 -5.16 -5.79 16.65
CA THR A 48 -4.19 -5.65 15.57
C THR A 48 -4.73 -4.75 14.46
N MET A 49 -5.99 -4.94 14.08
CA MET A 49 -6.64 -4.08 13.09
C MET A 49 -6.73 -2.64 13.60
N GLN A 50 -7.12 -2.45 14.86
CA GLN A 50 -7.20 -1.12 15.48
C GLN A 50 -5.85 -0.40 15.41
N LYS A 51 -4.77 -1.10 15.76
CA LYS A 51 -3.42 -0.54 15.72
C LYS A 51 -3.02 -0.15 14.30
N SER A 52 -3.34 -0.98 13.33
CA SER A 52 -3.06 -0.72 11.92
C SER A 52 -3.81 0.50 11.41
N LEU A 53 -5.08 0.64 11.78
CA LEU A 53 -5.88 1.80 11.38
C LEU A 53 -5.39 3.08 12.04
N GLN A 54 -4.90 3.01 13.28
CA GLN A 54 -4.29 4.16 13.95
C GLN A 54 -3.04 4.64 13.20
N GLU A 55 -2.22 3.70 12.71
CA GLU A 55 -1.06 4.06 11.89
C GLU A 55 -1.47 4.74 10.59
N LEU A 56 -2.48 4.21 9.90
CA LEU A 56 -2.98 4.83 8.67
C LEU A 56 -3.54 6.22 8.92
N GLU A 57 -4.17 6.42 10.05
CA GLU A 57 -4.70 7.72 10.45
C GLU A 57 -3.57 8.70 10.77
N SER A 58 -2.51 8.24 11.45
CA SER A 58 -1.36 9.07 11.79
C SER A 58 -0.63 9.61 10.56
N ILE A 59 -0.66 8.87 9.46
CA ILE A 59 -0.04 9.30 8.19
C ILE A 59 -1.04 9.98 7.24
N GLY A 60 -2.28 10.17 7.68
CA GLY A 60 -3.28 10.94 6.95
C GLY A 60 -4.05 10.20 5.87
N LEU A 61 -3.83 8.90 5.69
CA LEU A 61 -4.53 8.14 4.66
C LEU A 61 -5.98 7.82 5.00
N ILE A 62 -6.30 7.79 6.29
CA ILE A 62 -7.70 7.69 6.75
C ILE A 62 -7.93 8.74 7.83
N TYR A 63 -9.20 9.04 8.06
CA TYR A 63 -9.61 9.97 9.12
C TYR A 63 -10.86 9.43 9.80
N THR A 64 -11.07 9.86 11.04
CA THR A 64 -12.24 9.46 11.83
C THR A 64 -13.26 10.59 11.85
N GLU A 65 -14.47 10.29 11.42
CA GLU A 65 -15.64 11.15 11.62
C GLU A 65 -16.23 10.81 12.98
N ARG A 66 -16.48 11.82 13.77
CA ARG A 66 -16.87 11.68 15.18
C ARG A 66 -18.02 10.70 15.42
N THR A 67 -19.02 10.72 14.55
CA THR A 67 -20.23 9.92 14.70
C THR A 67 -20.43 8.86 13.64
N ASN A 68 -19.59 8.85 12.59
CA ASN A 68 -19.86 8.06 11.41
C ASN A 68 -18.78 7.00 11.09
N GLY A 69 -17.71 6.95 11.86
CA GLY A 69 -16.65 5.96 11.65
C GLY A 69 -15.44 6.49 10.91
N LYS A 70 -14.73 5.60 10.24
CA LYS A 70 -13.47 5.92 9.56
C LYS A 70 -13.66 5.96 8.05
N TYR A 71 -12.96 6.89 7.41
CA TYR A 71 -13.07 7.16 5.98
C TYR A 71 -11.69 7.28 5.36
N VAL A 72 -11.58 6.88 4.09
CA VAL A 72 -10.37 7.09 3.30
C VAL A 72 -10.25 8.58 2.97
N THR A 73 -9.02 9.10 3.05
CA THR A 73 -8.75 10.50 2.71
C THR A 73 -9.22 10.86 1.31
N THR A 74 -9.61 12.10 1.12
CA THR A 74 -9.88 12.68 -0.20
C THR A 74 -8.71 13.50 -0.71
N ASP A 75 -7.60 13.51 0.02
CA ASP A 75 -6.38 14.24 -0.37
C ASP A 75 -5.64 13.48 -1.46
N LYS A 76 -5.97 13.79 -2.70
CA LYS A 76 -5.36 13.16 -3.86
C LYS A 76 -3.84 13.34 -3.92
N LYS A 77 -3.36 14.51 -3.50
CA LYS A 77 -1.92 14.80 -3.51
C LYS A 77 -1.16 13.88 -2.57
N LEU A 78 -1.73 13.59 -1.40
CA LEU A 78 -1.13 12.68 -0.43
C LEU A 78 -1.10 11.26 -0.98
N ILE A 79 -2.19 10.80 -1.56
CA ILE A 79 -2.27 9.47 -2.17
C ILE A 79 -1.24 9.34 -3.30
N ASP A 80 -1.16 10.35 -4.17
CA ASP A 80 -0.19 10.36 -5.27
C ASP A 80 1.25 10.35 -4.77
N LYS A 81 1.53 11.03 -3.66
CA LYS A 81 2.86 11.02 -3.04
C LYS A 81 3.26 9.61 -2.62
N TYR A 82 2.38 8.91 -1.90
CA TYR A 82 2.64 7.53 -1.48
C TYR A 82 2.77 6.59 -2.68
N LYS A 83 1.94 6.79 -3.69
CA LYS A 83 2.01 6.00 -4.91
C LYS A 83 3.37 6.14 -5.60
N LYS A 84 3.87 7.37 -5.69
CA LYS A 84 5.19 7.64 -6.28
C LYS A 84 6.32 7.07 -5.45
N ASP A 85 6.21 7.15 -4.12
CA ASP A 85 7.21 6.57 -3.22
C ASP A 85 7.31 5.05 -3.42
N TYR A 86 6.18 4.36 -3.50
CA TYR A 86 6.15 2.92 -3.79
C TYR A 86 6.72 2.62 -5.17
N ALA A 87 6.34 3.40 -6.17
CA ALA A 87 6.83 3.20 -7.53
C ALA A 87 8.36 3.34 -7.59
N SER A 88 8.89 4.35 -6.89
CA SER A 88 10.35 4.55 -6.82
C SER A 88 11.06 3.38 -6.14
N ASP A 89 10.53 2.91 -5.01
CA ASP A 89 11.10 1.79 -4.29
C ASP A 89 11.09 0.51 -5.12
N LEU A 90 9.98 0.20 -5.76
CA LEU A 90 9.84 -0.98 -6.61
C LEU A 90 10.76 -0.89 -7.81
N SER A 91 10.85 0.28 -8.44
CA SER A 91 11.72 0.50 -9.60
C SER A 91 13.18 0.35 -9.21
N ASN A 92 13.59 0.93 -8.09
CA ASN A 92 14.97 0.83 -7.63
C ASN A 92 15.35 -0.60 -7.29
N LYS A 93 14.47 -1.36 -6.66
CA LYS A 93 14.70 -2.78 -6.37
C LYS A 93 14.87 -3.58 -7.66
N TYR A 94 14.02 -3.31 -8.64
CA TYR A 94 14.09 -3.97 -9.93
C TYR A 94 15.40 -3.66 -10.64
N PHE A 95 15.78 -2.37 -10.73
CA PHE A 95 17.04 -1.97 -11.35
C PHE A 95 18.24 -2.60 -10.65
N THR A 96 18.27 -2.60 -9.32
CA THR A 96 19.35 -3.22 -8.54
C THR A 96 19.48 -4.70 -8.86
N SER A 97 18.35 -5.42 -8.93
CA SER A 97 18.34 -6.84 -9.28
C SER A 97 18.87 -7.08 -10.69
N MET A 98 18.47 -6.25 -11.64
CA MET A 98 18.92 -6.37 -13.03
C MET A 98 20.40 -6.04 -13.18
N GLU A 99 20.89 -5.01 -12.46
CA GLU A 99 22.30 -4.68 -12.43
C GLU A 99 23.15 -5.83 -11.87
N SER A 100 22.61 -6.56 -10.89
CA SER A 100 23.32 -7.70 -10.30
C SER A 100 23.58 -8.84 -11.30
N ILE A 101 22.81 -8.92 -12.37
CA ILE A 101 23.00 -9.91 -13.43
C ILE A 101 23.62 -9.31 -14.71
N GLY A 102 24.14 -8.08 -14.61
CA GLY A 102 24.93 -7.46 -15.66
C GLY A 102 24.21 -6.48 -16.58
N PHE A 103 22.97 -6.12 -16.28
CA PHE A 103 22.24 -5.13 -17.09
C PHE A 103 22.60 -3.71 -16.65
N THR A 104 22.81 -2.83 -17.63
CA THR A 104 22.86 -1.38 -17.36
C THR A 104 21.43 -0.85 -17.31
N LYS A 105 21.24 0.35 -16.75
CA LYS A 105 19.92 0.97 -16.72
C LYS A 105 19.31 1.13 -18.11
N LYS A 106 20.13 1.52 -19.06
CA LYS A 106 19.70 1.65 -20.47
C LYS A 106 19.20 0.31 -21.02
N GLU A 107 19.95 -0.75 -20.78
CA GLU A 107 19.58 -2.09 -21.21
C GLU A 107 18.29 -2.57 -20.54
N VAL A 108 18.09 -2.23 -19.27
CA VAL A 108 16.85 -2.56 -18.55
C VAL A 108 15.66 -1.89 -19.23
N ILE A 109 15.78 -0.61 -19.55
CA ILE A 109 14.70 0.14 -20.20
C ILE A 109 14.37 -0.47 -21.56
N GLU A 110 15.38 -0.78 -22.36
CA GLU A 110 15.19 -1.43 -23.66
C GLU A 110 14.53 -2.78 -23.53
N TYR A 111 14.93 -3.57 -22.54
CA TYR A 111 14.36 -4.88 -22.28
C TYR A 111 12.88 -4.79 -21.90
N LEU A 112 12.55 -3.84 -21.00
CA LEU A 112 11.16 -3.62 -20.57
C LEU A 112 10.26 -3.20 -21.74
N GLU A 113 10.76 -2.32 -22.61
CA GLU A 113 10.02 -1.91 -23.80
C GLU A 113 9.73 -3.13 -24.70
N LYS A 114 10.72 -3.99 -24.87
CA LYS A 114 10.61 -5.19 -25.70
C LYS A 114 9.57 -6.17 -25.14
N ILE A 115 9.66 -6.54 -23.87
CA ILE A 115 8.75 -7.50 -23.26
C ILE A 115 7.36 -6.91 -23.03
N GLY A 116 7.27 -5.59 -22.82
CA GLY A 116 6.00 -4.89 -22.63
C GLY A 116 5.27 -4.57 -23.93
N GLY A 117 5.90 -4.83 -25.08
CA GLY A 117 5.31 -4.50 -26.38
C GLY A 117 5.20 -2.99 -26.63
N ILE A 118 5.93 -2.19 -25.89
CA ILE A 118 5.93 -0.72 -26.03
C ILE A 118 7.06 -0.32 -27.00
N LYS A 119 6.73 0.54 -27.93
CA LYS A 119 7.72 1.02 -28.92
C LYS A 119 8.31 2.35 -28.49
#